data_9f28acfc17943eb93f23a000c377bac2
#
_entry.id   9f28acfc17943eb93f23a000c377bac2
#
_cell.length_a   1.000
_cell.length_b   1.000
_cell.length_c   1.000
_cell.angle_alpha   90.00
_cell.angle_beta   90.00
_cell.angle_gamma   90.00
#
_symmetry.space_group_name_H-M   'P 1'
#
loop_
_entity.id
_entity.type
_entity.pdbx_description
1 polymer ?
#
loop_
_entity_poly.entity_id
_entity_poly.type
_entity_poly.pdbx_seq_one_letter_code
_entity_poly.pdbx_strand_id
1 'polypeptide(L)'
;MFETTSDFVWQKIQPRPRDAHKGTFGSVLAVAGSASYRGAAALAVEGALRTGAGIVTLASVEPVLAAVAARLPECCLCPCEAGAEGGISPQNIDRIRRQKASVLLAGPGLGYTAQSAARAAETRALVKTLLPGFSGSAVLDADGLNAAADLLQTEKMPHPQGELILTPHPGEMARLTGHSAAEINADREGTALRYAKAWNAVVVLKGAHTVIAGPDGRCAVNPTGNPGLSRGGSGDVLAGMTSALLACGLPAFEAAACAVYLHGAAADHAAALHGETGMLPHDLLDALGTLFAENGR
;
A
#
# COMPACT_ATOMS: atom_id res chain seq x y z
N MET A 1 7.59 -21.76 -6.08
CA MET A 1 7.44 -20.48 -6.82
C MET A 1 6.52 -20.70 -8.00
N PHE A 2 5.64 -19.74 -8.31
CA PHE A 2 4.75 -19.74 -9.47
C PHE A 2 4.62 -18.32 -10.04
N GLU A 3 4.18 -18.21 -11.28
CA GLU A 3 3.84 -16.94 -11.92
C GLU A 3 2.37 -16.63 -11.68
N THR A 4 2.05 -15.36 -11.30
CA THR A 4 0.66 -14.93 -11.17
C THR A 4 -0.01 -14.88 -12.54
N THR A 5 -1.20 -15.46 -12.65
CA THR A 5 -1.97 -15.51 -13.90
C THR A 5 -3.31 -14.82 -13.74
N SER A 6 -3.95 -14.47 -14.85
CA SER A 6 -5.32 -13.97 -14.87
C SER A 6 -6.28 -14.93 -14.15
N ASP A 7 -6.20 -16.22 -14.45
CA ASP A 7 -7.04 -17.24 -13.82
C ASP A 7 -6.86 -17.28 -12.31
N PHE A 8 -5.61 -17.21 -11.82
CA PHE A 8 -5.34 -17.14 -10.39
C PHE A 8 -6.06 -15.95 -9.74
N VAL A 9 -5.97 -14.77 -10.35
CA VAL A 9 -6.55 -13.54 -9.81
C VAL A 9 -8.08 -13.62 -9.77
N TRP A 10 -8.71 -14.02 -10.88
CA TRP A 10 -10.17 -14.04 -10.97
C TRP A 10 -10.82 -15.20 -10.21
N GLN A 11 -10.08 -16.25 -9.87
CA GLN A 11 -10.52 -17.27 -8.91
C GLN A 11 -10.55 -16.75 -7.47
N LYS A 12 -9.70 -15.77 -7.12
CA LYS A 12 -9.64 -15.19 -5.77
C LYS A 12 -10.61 -14.03 -5.60
N ILE A 13 -10.78 -13.19 -6.61
CA ILE A 13 -11.67 -12.04 -6.57
C ILE A 13 -13.06 -12.49 -7.04
N GLN A 14 -13.94 -12.71 -6.10
CA GLN A 14 -15.31 -13.17 -6.38
C GLN A 14 -16.24 -12.02 -6.82
N PRO A 15 -17.28 -12.30 -7.63
CA PRO A 15 -18.33 -11.32 -7.92
C PRO A 15 -19.00 -10.82 -6.65
N ARG A 16 -19.42 -9.55 -6.66
CA ARG A 16 -20.14 -8.97 -5.52
C ARG A 16 -21.52 -9.61 -5.35
N PRO A 17 -21.86 -10.18 -4.17
CA PRO A 17 -23.19 -10.69 -3.89
C PRO A 17 -24.24 -9.58 -4.06
N ARG A 18 -25.44 -9.94 -4.55
CA ARG A 18 -26.52 -8.95 -4.76
C ARG A 18 -27.07 -8.34 -3.48
N ASP A 19 -26.95 -9.05 -2.36
CA ASP A 19 -27.38 -8.67 -1.01
C ASP A 19 -26.24 -8.05 -0.19
N ALA A 20 -25.09 -7.77 -0.81
CA ALA A 20 -23.95 -7.17 -0.14
C ALA A 20 -24.23 -5.74 0.31
N HIS A 21 -23.59 -5.34 1.41
CA HIS A 21 -23.58 -3.98 1.93
C HIS A 21 -22.14 -3.50 2.12
N LYS A 22 -21.94 -2.21 2.40
CA LYS A 22 -20.59 -1.63 2.54
C LYS A 22 -19.69 -2.37 3.54
N GLY A 23 -20.23 -2.96 4.59
CA GLY A 23 -19.47 -3.74 5.58
C GLY A 23 -18.98 -5.09 5.05
N THR A 24 -19.57 -5.63 3.99
CA THR A 24 -19.17 -6.92 3.37
C THR A 24 -17.76 -6.85 2.79
N PHE A 25 -17.36 -5.67 2.33
CA PHE A 25 -16.06 -5.45 1.66
C PHE A 25 -15.02 -4.78 2.57
N GLY A 26 -15.24 -4.85 3.88
CA GLY A 26 -14.31 -4.35 4.87
C GLY A 26 -14.07 -2.84 4.82
N SER A 27 -13.08 -2.41 5.56
CA SER A 27 -12.75 -0.99 5.66
C SER A 27 -11.24 -0.76 5.74
N VAL A 28 -10.77 0.30 5.10
CA VAL A 28 -9.37 0.74 5.10
C VAL A 28 -9.26 2.06 5.86
N LEU A 29 -8.35 2.13 6.83
CA LEU A 29 -7.88 3.36 7.44
C LEU A 29 -6.53 3.72 6.81
N ALA A 30 -6.50 4.74 5.98
CA ALA A 30 -5.27 5.25 5.39
C ALA A 30 -4.69 6.36 6.27
N VAL A 31 -3.48 6.18 6.77
CA VAL A 31 -2.67 7.19 7.44
C VAL A 31 -1.61 7.64 6.44
N ALA A 32 -1.90 8.70 5.71
CA ALA A 32 -1.16 9.07 4.51
C ALA A 32 -1.18 10.57 4.24
N GLY A 33 -0.21 11.04 3.47
CA GLY A 33 -0.10 12.41 3.04
C GLY A 33 0.50 13.38 4.06
N SER A 34 0.98 14.47 3.56
CA SER A 34 1.47 15.65 4.27
C SER A 34 1.28 16.88 3.39
N ALA A 35 1.54 18.07 3.90
CA ALA A 35 1.37 19.31 3.15
C ALA A 35 2.09 19.30 1.78
N SER A 36 3.24 18.61 1.70
CA SER A 36 4.06 18.49 0.49
C SER A 36 3.69 17.29 -0.40
N TYR A 37 3.01 16.26 0.14
CA TYR A 37 2.72 15.00 -0.56
C TYR A 37 1.23 14.66 -0.55
N ARG A 38 0.40 15.62 -0.99
CA ARG A 38 -1.07 15.47 -1.02
C ARG A 38 -1.54 14.42 -2.03
N GLY A 39 -0.84 14.34 -3.17
CA GLY A 39 -1.16 13.40 -4.26
C GLY A 39 -1.00 11.94 -3.87
N ALA A 40 -0.01 11.61 -3.03
CA ALA A 40 0.20 10.24 -2.55
C ALA A 40 -1.02 9.71 -1.78
N ALA A 41 -1.58 10.52 -0.88
CA ALA A 41 -2.80 10.16 -0.16
C ALA A 41 -4.00 9.99 -1.10
N ALA A 42 -4.16 10.88 -2.09
CA ALA A 42 -5.25 10.81 -3.06
C ALA A 42 -5.18 9.51 -3.90
N LEU A 43 -4.00 9.18 -4.44
CA LEU A 43 -3.79 7.99 -5.24
C LEU A 43 -4.00 6.70 -4.43
N ALA A 44 -3.51 6.65 -3.19
CA ALA A 44 -3.70 5.50 -2.31
C ALA A 44 -5.18 5.29 -1.94
N VAL A 45 -5.89 6.36 -1.59
CA VAL A 45 -7.33 6.32 -1.27
C VAL A 45 -8.14 5.90 -2.49
N GLU A 46 -7.90 6.50 -3.66
CA GLU A 46 -8.60 6.16 -4.89
C GLU A 46 -8.30 4.71 -5.32
N GLY A 47 -7.04 4.27 -5.19
CA GLY A 47 -6.66 2.87 -5.40
C GLY A 47 -7.46 1.91 -4.54
N ALA A 48 -7.65 2.23 -3.26
CA ALA A 48 -8.45 1.42 -2.36
C ALA A 48 -9.95 1.42 -2.73
N LEU A 49 -10.52 2.58 -3.05
CA LEU A 49 -11.93 2.69 -3.46
C LEU A 49 -12.20 1.93 -4.76
N ARG A 50 -11.39 2.14 -5.80
CA ARG A 50 -11.54 1.52 -7.13
C ARG A 50 -11.31 0.01 -7.11
N THR A 51 -10.53 -0.50 -6.15
CA THR A 51 -10.31 -1.94 -5.98
C THR A 51 -11.40 -2.61 -5.13
N GLY A 52 -12.30 -1.82 -4.55
CA GLY A 52 -13.55 -2.35 -4.02
C GLY A 52 -13.68 -2.35 -2.50
N ALA A 53 -12.82 -1.67 -1.74
CA ALA A 53 -13.03 -1.48 -0.31
C ALA A 53 -14.40 -0.85 -0.02
N GLY A 54 -15.10 -1.37 0.97
CA GLY A 54 -16.45 -0.91 1.31
C GLY A 54 -16.49 0.47 1.97
N ILE A 55 -15.46 0.80 2.75
CA ILE A 55 -15.27 2.10 3.40
C ILE A 55 -13.78 2.42 3.38
N VAL A 56 -13.42 3.65 2.98
CA VAL A 56 -12.06 4.16 3.11
C VAL A 56 -12.10 5.44 3.95
N THR A 57 -11.31 5.47 5.02
CA THR A 57 -11.14 6.65 5.88
C THR A 57 -9.71 7.15 5.76
N LEU A 58 -9.53 8.42 5.43
CA LEU A 58 -8.22 9.06 5.38
C LEU A 58 -7.97 9.86 6.66
N ALA A 59 -6.96 9.48 7.43
CA ALA A 59 -6.40 10.27 8.52
C ALA A 59 -5.23 11.10 7.99
N SER A 60 -5.40 12.41 7.94
CA SER A 60 -4.38 13.33 7.41
C SER A 60 -4.58 14.77 7.90
N VAL A 61 -3.66 15.64 7.53
CA VAL A 61 -3.73 17.07 7.79
C VAL A 61 -4.68 17.78 6.83
N GLU A 62 -5.24 18.92 7.26
CA GLU A 62 -6.28 19.65 6.52
C GLU A 62 -5.97 19.91 5.04
N PRO A 63 -4.76 20.34 4.62
CA PRO A 63 -4.47 20.57 3.20
C PRO A 63 -4.58 19.32 2.32
N VAL A 64 -4.36 18.15 2.90
CA VAL A 64 -4.51 16.85 2.23
C VAL A 64 -5.99 16.48 2.14
N LEU A 65 -6.70 16.61 3.26
CA LEU A 65 -8.13 16.28 3.35
C LEU A 65 -8.96 17.13 2.39
N ALA A 66 -8.70 18.44 2.32
CA ALA A 66 -9.37 19.34 1.39
C ALA A 66 -9.15 18.93 -0.08
N ALA A 67 -7.91 18.56 -0.44
CA ALA A 67 -7.59 18.13 -1.79
C ALA A 67 -8.26 16.78 -2.15
N VAL A 68 -8.29 15.82 -1.22
CA VAL A 68 -8.92 14.52 -1.42
C VAL A 68 -10.44 14.65 -1.46
N ALA A 69 -11.06 15.39 -0.55
CA ALA A 69 -12.51 15.56 -0.50
C ALA A 69 -13.07 16.21 -1.77
N ALA A 70 -12.33 17.12 -2.39
CA ALA A 70 -12.73 17.77 -3.64
C ALA A 70 -12.76 16.80 -4.83
N ARG A 71 -12.00 15.72 -4.78
CA ARG A 71 -11.88 14.73 -5.86
C ARG A 71 -12.62 13.43 -5.57
N LEU A 72 -12.62 13.00 -4.31
CA LEU A 72 -13.12 11.69 -3.86
C LEU A 72 -14.12 11.87 -2.70
N PRO A 73 -15.37 12.31 -3.00
CA PRO A 73 -16.39 12.52 -1.97
C PRO A 73 -16.80 11.23 -1.25
N GLU A 74 -16.45 10.05 -1.78
CA GLU A 74 -16.69 8.75 -1.16
C GLU A 74 -15.77 8.47 0.03
N CYS A 75 -14.65 9.22 0.16
CA CYS A 75 -13.70 9.04 1.24
C CYS A 75 -14.20 9.66 2.55
N CYS A 76 -14.23 8.87 3.62
CA CYS A 76 -14.42 9.41 4.97
C CYS A 76 -13.13 10.10 5.46
N LEU A 77 -13.27 11.16 6.25
CA LEU A 77 -12.14 11.97 6.69
C LEU A 77 -11.95 11.89 8.21
N CYS A 78 -10.70 11.75 8.63
CA CYS A 78 -10.25 11.85 10.02
C CYS A 78 -9.24 13.01 10.13
N PRO A 79 -9.70 14.24 10.46
CA PRO A 79 -8.84 15.41 10.55
C PRO A 79 -7.77 15.24 11.65
N CYS A 80 -6.51 15.48 11.27
CA CYS A 80 -5.35 15.42 12.15
C CYS A 80 -4.68 16.79 12.24
N GLU A 81 -4.21 17.13 13.44
CA GLU A 81 -3.36 18.29 13.66
C GLU A 81 -2.02 18.09 12.96
N ALA A 82 -1.53 19.18 12.36
CA ALA A 82 -0.24 19.17 11.72
C ALA A 82 0.89 19.18 12.76
N GLY A 83 1.91 18.39 12.48
CA GLY A 83 3.20 18.40 13.16
C GLY A 83 4.25 19.17 12.37
N ALA A 84 5.51 18.77 12.56
CA ALA A 84 6.64 19.37 11.87
C ALA A 84 6.44 19.34 10.35
N GLU A 85 6.73 20.45 9.69
CA GLU A 85 6.69 20.61 8.23
C GLU A 85 5.37 20.16 7.57
N GLY A 86 4.26 20.30 8.29
CA GLY A 86 2.93 19.98 7.77
C GLY A 86 2.64 18.49 7.60
N GLY A 87 3.33 17.63 8.33
CA GLY A 87 2.96 16.23 8.43
C GLY A 87 1.96 15.95 9.55
N ILE A 88 1.60 14.70 9.76
CA ILE A 88 0.68 14.28 10.83
C ILE A 88 1.41 14.27 12.16
N SER A 89 0.94 15.06 13.15
CA SER A 89 1.49 15.04 14.51
C SER A 89 1.16 13.74 15.24
N PRO A 90 2.09 13.14 16.01
CA PRO A 90 1.83 11.98 16.85
C PRO A 90 0.74 12.20 17.91
N GLN A 91 0.42 13.44 18.25
CA GLN A 91 -0.70 13.77 19.17
C GLN A 91 -2.06 13.27 18.66
N ASN A 92 -2.16 12.94 17.36
CA ASN A 92 -3.37 12.38 16.76
C ASN A 92 -3.51 10.86 16.93
N ILE A 93 -2.54 10.15 17.51
CA ILE A 93 -2.53 8.68 17.61
C ILE A 93 -3.83 8.15 18.22
N ASP A 94 -4.31 8.72 19.32
CA ASP A 94 -5.53 8.27 19.96
C ASP A 94 -6.78 8.53 19.11
N ARG A 95 -6.81 9.63 18.35
CA ARG A 95 -7.87 9.93 17.38
C ARG A 95 -7.88 8.92 16.24
N ILE A 96 -6.70 8.61 15.69
CA ILE A 96 -6.53 7.63 14.63
C ILE A 96 -6.94 6.24 15.10
N ARG A 97 -6.52 5.80 16.30
CA ARG A 97 -6.87 4.51 16.89
C ARG A 97 -8.37 4.31 17.14
N ARG A 98 -9.11 5.40 17.34
CA ARG A 98 -10.58 5.33 17.48
C ARG A 98 -11.29 5.06 16.16
N GLN A 99 -10.62 5.20 15.02
CA GLN A 99 -11.18 4.83 13.73
C GLN A 99 -11.22 3.29 13.61
N LYS A 100 -12.43 2.76 13.47
CA LYS A 100 -12.62 1.30 13.29
C LYS A 100 -12.36 0.97 11.82
N ALA A 101 -11.40 0.10 11.57
CA ALA A 101 -11.11 -0.42 10.24
C ALA A 101 -10.57 -1.85 10.33
N SER A 102 -10.73 -2.63 9.26
CA SER A 102 -10.18 -3.98 9.15
C SER A 102 -8.71 -3.96 8.69
N VAL A 103 -8.31 -2.94 7.95
CA VAL A 103 -6.95 -2.78 7.44
C VAL A 103 -6.45 -1.36 7.68
N LEU A 104 -5.20 -1.26 8.17
CA LEU A 104 -4.43 -0.03 8.25
C LEU A 104 -3.50 0.05 7.04
N LEU A 105 -3.61 1.11 6.25
CA LEU A 105 -2.60 1.52 5.29
C LEU A 105 -1.79 2.66 5.89
N ALA A 106 -0.47 2.52 6.05
CA ALA A 106 0.36 3.58 6.58
C ALA A 106 1.61 3.79 5.72
N GLY A 107 1.92 5.06 5.43
CA GLY A 107 3.19 5.39 4.77
C GLY A 107 3.13 6.32 3.58
N PRO A 108 2.24 6.15 2.59
CA PRO A 108 2.23 6.98 1.40
C PRO A 108 2.25 8.47 1.75
N GLY A 109 3.31 9.18 1.35
CA GLY A 109 3.44 10.62 1.50
C GLY A 109 3.45 11.17 2.93
N LEU A 110 3.77 10.38 3.96
CA LEU A 110 3.90 10.88 5.34
C LEU A 110 5.04 11.88 5.49
N GLY A 111 6.00 11.89 4.58
CA GLY A 111 7.10 12.86 4.58
C GLY A 111 8.25 12.47 5.48
N TYR A 112 8.75 11.26 5.36
CA TYR A 112 10.00 10.86 6.00
C TYR A 112 11.19 11.39 5.18
N THR A 113 11.98 12.26 5.76
CA THR A 113 13.15 12.86 5.09
C THR A 113 14.32 12.95 6.03
N ALA A 114 15.52 12.63 5.51
CA ALA A 114 16.79 12.78 6.25
C ALA A 114 17.14 14.25 6.54
N GLN A 115 16.54 15.20 5.81
CA GLN A 115 16.75 16.63 6.00
C GLN A 115 15.96 17.19 7.21
N SER A 116 14.95 16.48 7.69
CA SER A 116 14.17 16.88 8.86
C SER A 116 14.09 15.76 9.90
N ALA A 117 14.96 15.86 10.90
CA ALA A 117 14.97 14.94 12.03
C ALA A 117 13.65 14.96 12.83
N ALA A 118 13.01 16.12 12.96
CA ALA A 118 11.73 16.26 13.65
C ALA A 118 10.64 15.49 12.89
N ARG A 119 10.53 15.66 11.57
CA ARG A 119 9.56 14.97 10.73
C ARG A 119 9.77 13.45 10.74
N ALA A 120 11.03 13.01 10.61
CA ALA A 120 11.37 11.59 10.69
C ALA A 120 10.99 10.98 12.05
N ALA A 121 11.23 11.69 13.16
CA ALA A 121 10.83 11.26 14.49
C ALA A 121 9.32 11.13 14.67
N GLU A 122 8.54 12.07 14.13
CA GLU A 122 7.07 12.00 14.16
C GLU A 122 6.53 10.82 13.35
N THR A 123 7.05 10.59 12.14
CA THR A 123 6.64 9.45 11.31
C THR A 123 7.01 8.11 11.98
N ARG A 124 8.20 8.01 12.61
CA ARG A 124 8.56 6.84 13.42
C ARG A 124 7.60 6.62 14.59
N ALA A 125 7.25 7.68 15.32
CA ALA A 125 6.32 7.58 16.44
C ALA A 125 4.94 7.09 16.00
N LEU A 126 4.45 7.56 14.85
CA LEU A 126 3.18 7.08 14.27
C LEU A 126 3.26 5.59 13.96
N VAL A 127 4.26 5.15 13.18
CA VAL A 127 4.41 3.73 12.78
C VAL A 127 4.61 2.83 13.99
N LYS A 128 5.55 3.19 14.90
CA LYS A 128 5.84 2.44 16.12
C LYS A 128 4.62 2.23 17.00
N THR A 129 3.71 3.20 17.02
CA THR A 129 2.58 3.17 17.95
C THR A 129 1.31 2.63 17.30
N LEU A 130 1.04 2.98 16.03
CA LEU A 130 -0.18 2.58 15.35
C LEU A 130 -0.17 1.09 14.98
N LEU A 131 0.93 0.56 14.43
CA LEU A 131 0.97 -0.82 13.99
C LEU A 131 0.70 -1.82 15.12
N PRO A 132 1.48 -1.87 16.23
CA PRO A 132 1.24 -2.85 17.29
C PRO A 132 -0.10 -2.67 18.00
N GLY A 133 -0.65 -1.46 17.96
CA GLY A 133 -1.95 -1.15 18.55
C GLY A 133 -3.15 -1.44 17.64
N PHE A 134 -2.92 -1.85 16.39
CA PHE A 134 -3.98 -2.09 15.44
C PHE A 134 -4.47 -3.55 15.48
N SER A 135 -5.78 -3.74 15.68
CA SER A 135 -6.39 -5.06 15.86
C SER A 135 -6.60 -5.84 14.56
N GLY A 136 -6.59 -5.16 13.40
CA GLY A 136 -6.71 -5.76 12.06
C GLY A 136 -5.36 -6.02 11.42
N SER A 137 -5.37 -6.16 10.10
CA SER A 137 -4.18 -6.33 9.26
C SER A 137 -3.63 -4.99 8.78
N ALA A 138 -2.38 -4.94 8.28
CA ALA A 138 -1.79 -3.68 7.83
C ALA A 138 -1.00 -3.84 6.53
N VAL A 139 -0.96 -2.74 5.77
CA VAL A 139 -0.05 -2.52 4.63
C VAL A 139 0.86 -1.34 4.97
N LEU A 140 2.16 -1.54 4.86
CA LEU A 140 3.18 -0.52 5.09
C LEU A 140 3.95 -0.26 3.80
N ASP A 141 3.95 1.00 3.36
CA ASP A 141 4.62 1.43 2.12
C ASP A 141 5.42 2.72 2.33
N ALA A 142 6.30 3.03 1.42
CA ALA A 142 6.99 4.32 1.30
C ALA A 142 7.61 4.81 2.64
N ASP A 143 7.16 5.97 3.14
CA ASP A 143 7.70 6.56 4.36
C ASP A 143 7.42 5.72 5.62
N GLY A 144 6.40 4.89 5.60
CA GLY A 144 6.16 3.89 6.63
C GLY A 144 7.25 2.83 6.68
N LEU A 145 7.75 2.38 5.52
CA LEU A 145 8.89 1.45 5.41
C LEU A 145 10.19 2.13 5.86
N ASN A 146 10.40 3.40 5.50
CA ASN A 146 11.56 4.15 5.96
C ASN A 146 11.58 4.29 7.49
N ALA A 147 10.44 4.56 8.10
CA ALA A 147 10.29 4.61 9.55
C ALA A 147 10.53 3.24 10.21
N ALA A 148 10.03 2.16 9.61
CA ALA A 148 10.27 0.80 10.08
C ALA A 148 11.75 0.41 9.98
N ALA A 149 12.47 0.84 8.95
CA ALA A 149 13.91 0.60 8.81
C ALA A 149 14.71 1.21 9.96
N ASP A 150 14.36 2.41 10.42
CA ASP A 150 15.00 3.01 11.59
C ASP A 150 14.67 2.23 12.87
N LEU A 151 13.43 1.78 13.04
CA LEU A 151 13.04 0.98 14.21
C LEU A 151 13.79 -0.34 14.25
N LEU A 152 14.02 -0.98 13.12
CA LEU A 152 14.78 -2.23 13.02
C LEU A 152 16.24 -2.13 13.47
N GLN A 153 16.81 -0.93 13.59
CA GLN A 153 18.17 -0.75 14.16
C GLN A 153 18.25 -1.14 15.64
N THR A 154 17.16 -1.04 16.37
CA THR A 154 17.11 -1.26 17.83
C THR A 154 15.96 -2.13 18.29
N GLU A 155 14.99 -2.38 17.45
CA GLU A 155 13.74 -3.07 17.77
C GLU A 155 13.42 -4.15 16.73
N LYS A 156 12.35 -4.89 16.92
CA LYS A 156 11.79 -5.80 15.91
C LYS A 156 10.86 -5.06 14.97
N MET A 157 10.56 -5.67 13.82
CA MET A 157 9.53 -5.17 12.91
C MET A 157 8.23 -4.94 13.69
N PRO A 158 7.69 -3.71 13.71
CA PRO A 158 6.40 -3.45 14.33
C PRO A 158 5.32 -4.21 13.56
N HIS A 159 4.43 -4.89 14.29
CA HIS A 159 3.48 -5.80 13.68
C HIS A 159 2.07 -5.55 14.21
N PRO A 160 1.00 -5.53 13.37
CA PRO A 160 -0.38 -5.48 13.82
C PRO A 160 -0.79 -6.82 14.48
N GLN A 161 -1.99 -6.89 15.02
CA GLN A 161 -2.51 -8.17 15.54
C GLN A 161 -2.88 -9.15 14.42
N GLY A 162 -3.26 -8.64 13.23
CA GLY A 162 -3.50 -9.40 12.03
C GLY A 162 -2.25 -9.59 11.16
N GLU A 163 -2.46 -9.73 9.86
CA GLU A 163 -1.39 -9.93 8.88
C GLU A 163 -0.71 -8.60 8.51
N LEU A 164 0.56 -8.66 8.12
CA LEU A 164 1.35 -7.52 7.66
C LEU A 164 1.81 -7.73 6.21
N ILE A 165 1.61 -6.71 5.37
CA ILE A 165 2.15 -6.64 4.02
C ILE A 165 3.10 -5.45 3.94
N LEU A 166 4.31 -5.68 3.43
CA LEU A 166 5.32 -4.67 3.17
C LEU A 166 5.54 -4.57 1.66
N THR A 167 5.57 -3.36 1.11
CA THR A 167 5.66 -3.14 -0.34
C THR A 167 6.93 -2.39 -0.75
N PRO A 168 8.15 -2.85 -0.36
CA PRO A 168 9.38 -2.13 -0.64
C PRO A 168 9.78 -2.18 -2.12
N HIS A 169 10.27 -1.07 -2.67
CA HIS A 169 11.15 -1.10 -3.83
C HIS A 169 12.59 -1.45 -3.40
N PRO A 170 13.53 -1.79 -4.32
CA PRO A 170 14.88 -2.22 -3.93
C PRO A 170 15.63 -1.26 -3.00
N GLY A 171 15.43 0.06 -3.16
CA GLY A 171 16.05 1.05 -2.28
C GLY A 171 15.46 1.08 -0.86
N GLU A 172 14.16 0.87 -0.69
CA GLU A 172 13.51 0.70 0.61
C GLU A 172 13.92 -0.61 1.26
N MET A 173 13.96 -1.69 0.46
CA MET A 173 14.44 -2.98 0.93
C MET A 173 15.89 -2.92 1.42
N ALA A 174 16.74 -2.16 0.72
CA ALA A 174 18.12 -1.91 1.13
C ALA A 174 18.21 -1.27 2.53
N ARG A 175 17.36 -0.26 2.81
CA ARG A 175 17.32 0.39 4.13
C ARG A 175 16.80 -0.56 5.22
N LEU A 176 15.76 -1.35 4.90
CA LEU A 176 15.18 -2.32 5.84
C LEU A 176 16.16 -3.44 6.23
N THR A 177 17.01 -3.86 5.31
CA THR A 177 17.87 -5.05 5.48
C THR A 177 19.32 -4.74 5.78
N GLY A 178 19.78 -3.52 5.49
CA GLY A 178 21.20 -3.15 5.54
C GLY A 178 22.02 -3.65 4.34
N HIS A 179 21.41 -4.37 3.38
CA HIS A 179 22.07 -4.78 2.14
C HIS A 179 22.05 -3.64 1.10
N SER A 180 22.95 -3.71 0.13
CA SER A 180 22.91 -2.80 -1.02
C SER A 180 21.76 -3.15 -1.98
N ALA A 181 21.29 -2.16 -2.75
CA ALA A 181 20.28 -2.42 -3.79
C ALA A 181 20.82 -3.37 -4.88
N ALA A 182 22.12 -3.42 -5.12
CA ALA A 182 22.76 -4.35 -6.05
C ALA A 182 22.65 -5.81 -5.56
N GLU A 183 22.95 -6.06 -4.28
CA GLU A 183 22.78 -7.39 -3.67
C GLU A 183 21.33 -7.85 -3.69
N ILE A 184 20.39 -6.96 -3.38
CA ILE A 184 18.96 -7.26 -3.44
C ILE A 184 18.52 -7.61 -4.86
N ASN A 185 18.95 -6.86 -5.86
CA ASN A 185 18.62 -7.13 -7.26
C ASN A 185 19.28 -8.41 -7.81
N ALA A 186 20.43 -8.82 -7.26
CA ALA A 186 21.09 -10.08 -7.64
C ALA A 186 20.33 -11.32 -7.18
N ASP A 187 19.60 -11.24 -6.05
CA ASP A 187 18.79 -12.35 -5.51
C ASP A 187 17.48 -11.80 -4.92
N ARG A 188 16.57 -11.36 -5.78
CA ARG A 188 15.30 -10.77 -5.36
C ARG A 188 14.39 -11.78 -4.65
N GLU A 189 14.34 -13.01 -5.17
CA GLU A 189 13.49 -14.08 -4.64
C GLU A 189 13.97 -14.56 -3.28
N GLY A 190 15.26 -14.91 -3.17
CA GLY A 190 15.85 -15.34 -1.91
C GLY A 190 15.79 -14.24 -0.85
N THR A 191 15.99 -13.00 -1.25
CA THR A 191 15.86 -11.85 -0.35
C THR A 191 14.42 -11.70 0.14
N ALA A 192 13.43 -11.70 -0.76
CA ALA A 192 12.03 -11.55 -0.38
C ALA A 192 11.57 -12.70 0.56
N LEU A 193 11.90 -13.95 0.24
CA LEU A 193 11.57 -15.11 1.06
C LEU A 193 12.21 -15.06 2.45
N ARG A 194 13.50 -14.73 2.51
CA ARG A 194 14.25 -14.62 3.77
C ARG A 194 13.59 -13.62 4.71
N TYR A 195 13.28 -12.43 4.21
CA TYR A 195 12.75 -11.36 5.05
C TYR A 195 11.26 -11.47 5.29
N ALA A 196 10.47 -12.08 4.38
CA ALA A 196 9.10 -12.45 4.68
C ALA A 196 9.02 -13.37 5.91
N LYS A 197 9.88 -14.38 5.98
CA LYS A 197 9.98 -15.26 7.15
C LYS A 197 10.48 -14.56 8.39
N ALA A 198 11.54 -13.75 8.28
CA ALA A 198 12.16 -13.04 9.42
C ALA A 198 11.21 -12.03 10.07
N TRP A 199 10.40 -11.34 9.28
CA TRP A 199 9.46 -10.32 9.76
C TRP A 199 8.04 -10.86 9.97
N ASN A 200 7.79 -12.14 9.67
CA ASN A 200 6.44 -12.73 9.67
C ASN A 200 5.44 -11.89 8.87
N ALA A 201 5.83 -11.45 7.68
CA ALA A 201 5.07 -10.54 6.84
C ALA A 201 5.11 -10.98 5.37
N VAL A 202 4.11 -10.59 4.60
CA VAL A 202 4.19 -10.70 3.14
C VAL A 202 5.08 -9.57 2.63
N VAL A 203 6.07 -9.90 1.81
CA VAL A 203 6.98 -8.94 1.19
C VAL A 203 6.67 -8.85 -0.30
N VAL A 204 6.30 -7.67 -0.76
CA VAL A 204 6.13 -7.31 -2.18
C VAL A 204 7.36 -6.51 -2.62
N LEU A 205 8.37 -7.19 -3.15
CA LEU A 205 9.59 -6.54 -3.63
C LEU A 205 9.36 -5.98 -5.04
N LYS A 206 9.02 -4.69 -5.09
CA LYS A 206 8.64 -3.97 -6.32
C LYS A 206 9.77 -3.92 -7.36
N GLY A 207 9.40 -3.92 -8.64
CA GLY A 207 10.29 -3.79 -9.81
C GLY A 207 9.75 -4.54 -11.00
N ALA A 208 10.48 -4.55 -12.12
CA ALA A 208 10.16 -5.47 -13.22
C ALA A 208 10.13 -6.90 -12.67
N HIS A 209 9.06 -7.65 -13.00
CA HIS A 209 8.80 -8.95 -12.38
C HIS A 209 8.76 -8.85 -10.84
N THR A 210 7.84 -8.05 -10.30
CA THR A 210 7.64 -7.92 -8.85
C THR A 210 7.54 -9.29 -8.18
N VAL A 211 8.31 -9.49 -7.11
CA VAL A 211 8.32 -10.73 -6.32
C VAL A 211 7.42 -10.56 -5.11
N ILE A 212 6.53 -11.51 -4.89
CA ILE A 212 5.66 -11.59 -3.72
C ILE A 212 6.07 -12.83 -2.91
N ALA A 213 6.49 -12.65 -1.67
CA ALA A 213 6.90 -13.72 -0.77
C ALA A 213 6.09 -13.73 0.52
N GLY A 214 5.58 -14.89 0.90
CA GLY A 214 4.88 -15.12 2.17
C GLY A 214 5.79 -15.67 3.26
N PRO A 215 5.45 -15.45 4.54
CA PRO A 215 6.21 -15.99 5.67
C PRO A 215 6.18 -17.52 5.73
N ASP A 216 5.21 -18.14 5.08
CA ASP A 216 5.02 -19.59 4.94
C ASP A 216 5.89 -20.23 3.83
N GLY A 217 6.71 -19.44 3.14
CA GLY A 217 7.58 -19.88 2.08
C GLY A 217 6.96 -19.87 0.68
N ARG A 218 5.69 -19.46 0.53
CA ARG A 218 5.10 -19.22 -0.79
C ARG A 218 5.83 -18.07 -1.49
N CYS A 219 6.03 -18.21 -2.79
CA CYS A 219 6.64 -17.17 -3.62
C CYS A 219 5.97 -17.12 -4.98
N ALA A 220 5.60 -15.93 -5.41
CA ALA A 220 5.06 -15.66 -6.74
C ALA A 220 5.84 -14.53 -7.43
N VAL A 221 5.86 -14.58 -8.77
CA VAL A 221 6.42 -13.52 -9.60
C VAL A 221 5.33 -12.98 -10.51
N ASN A 222 5.25 -11.67 -10.62
CA ASN A 222 4.24 -11.00 -11.44
C ASN A 222 4.77 -10.71 -12.86
N PRO A 223 4.08 -11.16 -13.92
CA PRO A 223 4.49 -10.92 -15.31
C PRO A 223 3.96 -9.61 -15.90
N THR A 224 2.96 -8.96 -15.28
CA THR A 224 2.27 -7.78 -15.84
C THR A 224 2.97 -6.48 -15.49
N GLY A 225 2.69 -5.44 -16.28
CA GLY A 225 3.22 -4.11 -16.09
C GLY A 225 4.33 -3.75 -17.08
N ASN A 226 4.57 -2.46 -17.21
CA ASN A 226 5.47 -1.90 -18.20
C ASN A 226 6.30 -0.74 -17.59
N PRO A 227 7.33 -0.23 -18.31
CA PRO A 227 8.19 0.84 -17.83
C PRO A 227 7.48 2.15 -17.47
N GLY A 228 6.26 2.41 -17.96
CA GLY A 228 5.44 3.56 -17.58
C GLY A 228 5.12 3.63 -16.09
N LEU A 229 5.19 2.49 -15.38
CA LEU A 229 5.08 2.42 -13.92
C LEU A 229 6.29 3.01 -13.17
N SER A 230 7.41 3.26 -13.85
CA SER A 230 8.61 3.89 -13.25
C SER A 230 8.38 5.39 -13.02
N ARG A 231 7.33 5.72 -12.26
CA ARG A 231 6.85 7.08 -12.01
C ARG A 231 6.36 7.24 -10.58
N GLY A 232 6.58 8.42 -9.99
CA GLY A 232 6.05 8.75 -8.66
C GLY A 232 4.51 8.64 -8.63
N GLY A 233 3.98 7.99 -7.61
CA GLY A 233 2.55 7.74 -7.45
C GLY A 233 2.10 6.31 -7.79
N SER A 234 2.83 5.58 -8.64
CA SER A 234 2.46 4.20 -8.98
C SER A 234 2.45 3.27 -7.76
N GLY A 235 3.41 3.43 -6.86
CA GLY A 235 3.45 2.68 -5.59
C GLY A 235 2.27 3.00 -4.67
N ASP A 236 1.87 4.28 -4.60
CA ASP A 236 0.74 4.70 -3.77
C ASP A 236 -0.57 4.04 -4.22
N VAL A 237 -0.79 3.95 -5.55
CA VAL A 237 -1.93 3.20 -6.13
C VAL A 237 -1.88 1.74 -5.71
N LEU A 238 -0.72 1.07 -5.87
CA LEU A 238 -0.55 -0.34 -5.48
C LEU A 238 -0.82 -0.57 -3.99
N ALA A 239 -0.34 0.32 -3.12
CA ALA A 239 -0.55 0.22 -1.68
C ALA A 239 -2.05 0.33 -1.32
N GLY A 240 -2.78 1.22 -1.98
CA GLY A 240 -4.23 1.33 -1.87
C GLY A 240 -4.96 0.06 -2.34
N MET A 241 -4.62 -0.44 -3.53
CA MET A 241 -5.20 -1.67 -4.09
C MET A 241 -4.96 -2.88 -3.19
N THR A 242 -3.73 -3.04 -2.68
CA THR A 242 -3.36 -4.12 -1.76
C THR A 242 -4.19 -4.07 -0.48
N SER A 243 -4.36 -2.87 0.07
CA SER A 243 -5.15 -2.65 1.30
C SER A 243 -6.63 -2.98 1.09
N ALA A 244 -7.19 -2.68 -0.08
CA ALA A 244 -8.57 -2.99 -0.41
C ALA A 244 -8.83 -4.49 -0.52
N LEU A 245 -7.98 -5.24 -1.23
CA LEU A 245 -8.14 -6.69 -1.37
C LEU A 245 -7.98 -7.40 -0.01
N LEU A 246 -7.06 -6.93 0.82
CA LEU A 246 -6.91 -7.41 2.19
C LEU A 246 -8.17 -7.10 3.04
N ALA A 247 -8.76 -5.90 2.89
CA ALA A 247 -9.99 -5.51 3.57
C ALA A 247 -11.20 -6.33 3.08
N CYS A 248 -11.24 -6.70 1.80
CA CYS A 248 -12.25 -7.59 1.23
C CYS A 248 -12.13 -9.05 1.71
N GLY A 249 -11.15 -9.36 2.57
CA GLY A 249 -11.00 -10.66 3.23
C GLY A 249 -10.10 -11.65 2.51
N LEU A 250 -9.34 -11.24 1.48
CA LEU A 250 -8.31 -12.09 0.93
C LEU A 250 -7.17 -12.24 1.96
N PRO A 251 -6.62 -13.46 2.15
CA PRO A 251 -5.38 -13.63 2.91
C PRO A 251 -4.25 -12.76 2.34
N ALA A 252 -3.32 -12.31 3.17
CA ALA A 252 -2.32 -11.30 2.79
C ALA A 252 -1.51 -11.66 1.54
N PHE A 253 -1.10 -12.92 1.39
CA PHE A 253 -0.35 -13.33 0.20
C PHE A 253 -1.17 -13.22 -1.08
N GLU A 254 -2.43 -13.70 -1.06
CA GLU A 254 -3.36 -13.61 -2.19
C GLU A 254 -3.74 -12.17 -2.49
N ALA A 255 -3.99 -11.35 -1.47
CA ALA A 255 -4.29 -9.93 -1.62
C ALA A 255 -3.13 -9.20 -2.31
N ALA A 256 -1.90 -9.44 -1.88
CA ALA A 256 -0.69 -8.87 -2.48
C ALA A 256 -0.49 -9.35 -3.92
N ALA A 257 -0.59 -10.65 -4.18
CA ALA A 257 -0.39 -11.21 -5.51
C ALA A 257 -1.43 -10.72 -6.52
N CYS A 258 -2.72 -10.68 -6.12
CA CYS A 258 -3.79 -10.15 -6.95
C CYS A 258 -3.64 -8.63 -7.19
N ALA A 259 -3.28 -7.85 -6.15
CA ALA A 259 -3.08 -6.41 -6.29
C ALA A 259 -1.94 -6.09 -7.26
N VAL A 260 -0.81 -6.78 -7.14
CA VAL A 260 0.35 -6.57 -8.03
C VAL A 260 0.02 -6.93 -9.48
N TYR A 261 -0.68 -8.04 -9.71
CA TYR A 261 -1.12 -8.43 -11.05
C TYR A 261 -2.06 -7.39 -11.66
N LEU A 262 -3.13 -7.02 -10.94
CA LEU A 262 -4.11 -6.03 -11.42
C LEU A 262 -3.50 -4.66 -11.67
N HIS A 263 -2.58 -4.23 -10.82
CA HIS A 263 -1.84 -2.98 -10.96
C HIS A 263 -1.01 -2.97 -12.25
N GLY A 264 -0.29 -4.06 -12.53
CA GLY A 264 0.47 -4.22 -13.76
C GLY A 264 -0.43 -4.30 -15.00
N ALA A 265 -1.49 -5.12 -14.96
CA ALA A 265 -2.45 -5.25 -16.07
C ALA A 265 -3.17 -3.93 -16.38
N ALA A 266 -3.54 -3.16 -15.34
CA ALA A 266 -4.11 -1.83 -15.52
C ALA A 266 -3.11 -0.85 -16.15
N ALA A 267 -1.82 -0.96 -15.79
CA ALA A 267 -0.77 -0.17 -16.43
C ALA A 267 -0.57 -0.56 -17.90
N ASP A 268 -0.64 -1.83 -18.25
CA ASP A 268 -0.54 -2.31 -19.63
C ASP A 268 -1.72 -1.78 -20.46
N HIS A 269 -2.91 -1.78 -19.89
CA HIS A 269 -4.09 -1.19 -20.51
C HIS A 269 -3.95 0.35 -20.70
N ALA A 270 -3.49 1.06 -19.67
CA ALA A 270 -3.25 2.50 -19.75
C ALA A 270 -2.15 2.84 -20.77
N ALA A 271 -1.09 2.05 -20.86
CA ALA A 271 -0.02 2.23 -21.84
C ALA A 271 -0.51 2.02 -23.28
N ALA A 272 -1.46 1.13 -23.51
CA ALA A 272 -2.08 0.95 -24.83
C ALA A 272 -2.86 2.19 -25.30
N LEU A 273 -3.38 3.00 -24.38
CA LEU A 273 -4.13 4.22 -24.67
C LEU A 273 -3.23 5.47 -24.73
N HIS A 274 -2.28 5.60 -23.81
CA HIS A 274 -1.50 6.82 -23.60
C HIS A 274 -0.01 6.68 -23.95
N GLY A 275 0.45 5.45 -24.27
CA GLY A 275 1.86 5.11 -24.38
C GLY A 275 2.53 5.06 -22.99
N GLU A 276 3.61 4.30 -22.86
CA GLU A 276 4.36 4.15 -21.57
C GLU A 276 4.88 5.50 -21.04
N THR A 277 5.23 6.43 -21.94
CA THR A 277 5.72 7.76 -21.56
C THR A 277 4.59 8.69 -21.13
N GLY A 278 3.41 8.58 -21.75
CA GLY A 278 2.29 9.50 -21.53
C GLY A 278 1.39 9.11 -20.36
N MET A 279 1.32 7.82 -20.02
CA MET A 279 0.46 7.35 -18.95
C MET A 279 0.84 7.93 -17.57
N LEU A 280 -0.15 8.18 -16.73
CA LEU A 280 0.00 8.65 -15.36
C LEU A 280 -0.58 7.62 -14.36
N PRO A 281 -0.18 7.61 -13.09
CA PRO A 281 -0.71 6.66 -12.10
C PRO A 281 -2.24 6.66 -11.96
N HIS A 282 -2.91 7.79 -12.20
CA HIS A 282 -4.37 7.83 -12.13
C HIS A 282 -5.04 7.17 -13.35
N ASP A 283 -4.38 7.03 -14.49
CA ASP A 283 -4.94 6.31 -15.64
C ASP A 283 -5.14 4.82 -15.35
N LEU A 284 -4.31 4.26 -14.45
CA LEU A 284 -4.46 2.88 -13.97
C LEU A 284 -5.80 2.67 -13.26
N LEU A 285 -6.30 3.69 -12.59
CA LEU A 285 -7.53 3.60 -11.81
C LEU A 285 -8.78 3.50 -12.70
N ASP A 286 -8.76 4.17 -13.84
CA ASP A 286 -9.81 4.05 -14.86
C ASP A 286 -9.70 2.70 -15.60
N ALA A 287 -8.49 2.30 -15.98
CA ALA A 287 -8.22 1.00 -16.59
C ALA A 287 -8.63 -0.17 -15.68
N LEU A 288 -8.45 -0.04 -14.36
CA LEU A 288 -8.86 -1.05 -13.39
C LEU A 288 -10.37 -1.31 -13.43
N GLY A 289 -11.20 -0.27 -13.56
CA GLY A 289 -12.64 -0.41 -13.73
C GLY A 289 -13.02 -1.24 -14.97
N THR A 290 -12.32 -1.02 -16.08
CA THR A 290 -12.50 -1.79 -17.31
C THR A 290 -12.12 -3.27 -17.09
N LEU A 291 -10.98 -3.55 -16.47
CA LEU A 291 -10.56 -4.93 -16.17
C LEU A 291 -11.56 -5.69 -15.30
N PHE A 292 -12.14 -5.04 -14.29
CA PHE A 292 -13.19 -5.66 -13.47
C PHE A 292 -14.45 -5.95 -14.30
N ALA A 293 -14.90 -5.00 -15.12
CA ALA A 293 -16.11 -5.17 -15.96
C ALA A 293 -15.95 -6.29 -16.98
N GLU A 294 -14.79 -6.39 -17.66
CA GLU A 294 -14.48 -7.44 -18.64
C GLU A 294 -14.46 -8.84 -18.02
N ASN A 295 -14.19 -8.94 -16.73
CA ASN A 295 -14.15 -10.20 -15.99
C ASN A 295 -15.39 -10.45 -15.11
N GLY A 296 -16.46 -9.69 -15.33
CA GLY A 296 -17.75 -9.87 -14.62
C GLY A 296 -17.67 -9.58 -13.11
N ARG A 297 -16.86 -8.61 -12.74
CA ARG A 297 -16.63 -8.19 -11.35
C ARG A 297 -17.10 -6.77 -11.09
#